data_3c543c307d0bd4f48e110c7b59382f07
#
_entry.id   3c543c307d0bd4f48e110c7b59382f07
#
_cell.length_a   1.000
_cell.length_b   1.000
_cell.length_c   1.000
_cell.angle_alpha   90.00
_cell.angle_beta   90.00
_cell.angle_gamma   90.00
#
_symmetry.space_group_name_H-M   'P 1'
#
loop_
_entity.id
_entity.type
_entity.pdbx_description
1 polymer ?
#
loop_
_entity_poly.entity_id
_entity_poly.type
_entity_poly.pdbx_seq_one_letter_code
_entity_poly.pdbx_strand_id
1 'polypeptide(L)'
;MVIIAFAPNSKKILPNIFCKKFKHCAVLVPVARGFNMYQFTKHKNVSEIFIRTRDIKILSAYGWRFIYIPRNIKPHFNPYSSWTCVGMSKKAIGMHAPFIWSPDALYKKLCD
;
A
#
# COMPACT_ATOMS: atom_id res chain seq x y z
N MET A 1 -3.10 11.65 8.82
CA MET A 1 -3.24 10.18 8.74
C MET A 1 -2.90 9.69 7.35
N VAL A 2 -2.20 8.60 7.26
CA VAL A 2 -1.91 7.94 5.99
C VAL A 2 -2.32 6.48 6.15
N ILE A 3 -2.85 5.87 5.12
CA ILE A 3 -3.20 4.45 5.17
C ILE A 3 -2.32 3.73 4.17
N ILE A 4 -1.71 2.64 4.59
CA ILE A 4 -1.00 1.75 3.69
C ILE A 4 -1.90 0.53 3.46
N ALA A 5 -2.24 0.30 2.20
CA ALA A 5 -3.10 -0.79 1.80
C ALA A 5 -2.28 -1.94 1.26
N PHE A 6 -2.68 -3.15 1.58
CA PHE A 6 -1.98 -4.36 1.14
C PHE A 6 -2.97 -5.25 0.39
N ALA A 7 -2.69 -5.47 -0.87
CA ALA A 7 -3.51 -6.30 -1.73
C ALA A 7 -3.08 -7.76 -1.66
N PRO A 8 -4.02 -8.69 -1.58
CA PRO A 8 -3.69 -10.09 -1.49
C PRO A 8 -3.12 -10.62 -2.80
N ASN A 9 -2.46 -11.75 -2.73
CA ASN A 9 -2.01 -12.43 -3.92
C ASN A 9 -3.21 -13.15 -4.52
N SER A 10 -3.83 -12.52 -5.50
CA SER A 10 -5.09 -13.01 -6.02
C SER A 10 -4.99 -14.11 -7.03
N LYS A 11 -3.83 -14.40 -7.47
CA LYS A 11 -3.77 -15.31 -8.54
C LYS A 11 -3.78 -16.68 -8.14
N LYS A 12 -4.10 -16.83 -7.21
CA LYS A 12 -4.42 -17.93 -6.90
C LYS A 12 -3.86 -19.01 -7.12
N ILE A 13 -4.01 -19.67 -7.27
CA ILE A 13 -3.66 -20.76 -7.66
C ILE A 13 -2.46 -21.29 -7.22
N LEU A 14 -1.42 -20.91 -7.34
CA LEU A 14 -0.30 -21.55 -6.91
C LEU A 14 -0.36 -21.82 -5.50
N PRO A 15 0.09 -22.93 -5.10
CA PRO A 15 0.14 -23.32 -3.75
C PRO A 15 0.81 -22.26 -3.01
N ASN A 16 0.33 -21.97 -1.91
CA ASN A 16 0.87 -20.93 -1.16
C ASN A 16 2.09 -21.22 -0.41
N ILE A 17 2.77 -22.26 -0.75
CA ILE A 17 3.98 -22.59 -0.11
C ILE A 17 4.98 -21.52 -0.24
N PHE A 18 5.11 -20.98 -1.44
CA PHE A 18 6.05 -19.93 -1.67
C PHE A 18 5.38 -18.60 -1.81
N CYS A 19 4.09 -18.55 -1.64
CA CYS A 19 3.38 -17.33 -1.87
C CYS A 19 3.50 -16.42 -0.70
N LYS A 20 3.71 -15.20 -0.98
CA LYS A 20 3.61 -14.18 0.03
C LYS A 20 2.16 -13.87 0.22
N LYS A 21 1.81 -13.47 1.41
CA LYS A 21 0.44 -13.13 1.75
C LYS A 21 -0.03 -11.94 0.94
N PHE A 22 0.82 -10.96 0.76
CA PHE A 22 0.49 -9.78 0.00
C PHE A 22 1.43 -9.60 -1.16
N LYS A 23 0.88 -9.34 -2.33
CA LYS A 23 1.65 -9.17 -3.53
C LYS A 23 1.92 -7.71 -3.83
N HIS A 24 1.15 -6.82 -3.28
CA HIS A 24 1.18 -5.42 -3.67
C HIS A 24 0.78 -4.54 -2.50
N CYS A 25 1.31 -3.34 -2.45
CA CYS A 25 0.85 -2.36 -1.48
C CYS A 25 0.64 -1.02 -2.16
N ALA A 26 -0.14 -0.17 -1.52
CA ALA A 26 -0.50 1.13 -2.04
C ALA A 26 -0.59 2.13 -0.91
N VAL A 27 -0.49 3.41 -1.24
CA VAL A 27 -0.58 4.50 -0.26
C VAL A 27 -1.90 5.23 -0.47
N LEU A 28 -2.67 5.39 0.59
CA LEU A 28 -3.90 6.15 0.57
C LEU A 28 -3.72 7.43 1.35
N VAL A 29 -3.96 8.55 0.70
CA VAL A 29 -3.84 9.86 1.29
C VAL A 29 -5.24 10.45 1.45
N PRO A 30 -5.64 10.88 2.65
CA PRO A 30 -6.97 11.44 2.85
C PRO A 30 -7.17 12.71 2.03
N VAL A 31 -8.32 12.81 1.41
CA VAL A 31 -8.75 14.01 0.72
C VAL A 31 -10.22 14.20 1.04
N ALA A 32 -10.84 15.25 0.52
CA ALA A 32 -12.26 15.47 0.76
C ALA A 32 -13.07 14.27 0.27
N ARG A 33 -13.89 13.73 1.13
CA ARG A 33 -14.84 12.64 0.82
C ARG A 33 -14.22 11.29 0.53
N GLY A 34 -12.94 11.12 0.77
CA GLY A 34 -12.33 9.80 0.54
C GLY A 34 -10.82 9.85 0.59
N PHE A 35 -10.22 9.11 -0.32
CA PHE A 35 -8.78 8.97 -0.35
C PHE A 35 -8.28 8.94 -1.79
N ASN A 36 -7.09 9.49 -2.01
CA ASN A 36 -6.39 9.23 -3.24
C ASN A 36 -5.48 8.04 -3.00
N MET A 37 -5.60 7.02 -3.82
CA MET A 37 -4.79 5.83 -3.73
C MET A 37 -3.71 5.85 -4.80
N TYR A 38 -2.46 5.77 -4.37
CA TYR A 38 -1.31 5.74 -5.26
C TYR A 38 -0.75 4.33 -5.27
N GLN A 39 -0.64 3.75 -6.46
CA GLN A 39 -0.11 2.39 -6.61
C GLN A 39 0.63 2.26 -7.93
N PHE A 40 1.51 1.27 -8.00
CA PHE A 40 2.19 0.98 -9.23
C PHE A 40 1.33 0.08 -10.10
N THR A 41 1.29 0.40 -11.38
CA THR A 41 0.58 -0.41 -12.35
C THR A 41 1.48 -1.53 -12.85
N LYS A 42 0.92 -2.37 -13.69
CA LYS A 42 1.62 -3.44 -14.34
C LYS A 42 2.86 -2.96 -15.10
N HIS A 43 2.82 -1.75 -15.63
CA HIS A 43 3.93 -1.21 -16.41
C HIS A 43 4.87 -0.34 -15.57
N LYS A 44 4.79 -0.48 -14.25
CA LYS A 44 5.63 0.28 -13.32
C LYS A 44 5.40 1.78 -13.33
N ASN A 45 4.25 2.19 -13.79
CA ASN A 45 3.83 3.57 -13.69
C ASN A 45 2.97 3.73 -12.43
N VAL A 46 3.03 4.89 -11.84
CA VAL A 46 2.19 5.18 -10.67
C VAL A 46 0.83 5.60 -11.16
N SER A 47 -0.21 5.01 -10.62
CA SER A 47 -1.57 5.44 -10.89
C SER A 47 -2.14 6.11 -9.64
N GLU A 48 -2.99 7.09 -9.87
CA GLU A 48 -3.68 7.79 -8.80
C GLU A 48 -5.17 7.62 -9.02
N ILE A 49 -5.87 7.03 -8.06
CA ILE A 49 -7.28 6.76 -8.17
C ILE A 49 -7.97 7.26 -6.92
N PHE A 50 -9.08 7.97 -7.10
CA PHE A 50 -9.88 8.39 -5.96
C PHE A 50 -10.77 7.22 -5.53
N ILE A 51 -10.77 6.91 -4.24
CA ILE A 51 -11.67 5.90 -3.68
C ILE A 51 -12.41 6.49 -2.51
N ARG A 52 -13.61 6.00 -2.28
CA ARG A 52 -14.44 6.45 -1.17
C ARG A 52 -14.23 5.56 0.03
N THR A 53 -14.63 6.05 1.18
CA THR A 53 -14.52 5.26 2.40
C THR A 53 -15.24 3.92 2.28
N ARG A 54 -16.38 3.88 1.61
CA ARG A 54 -17.11 2.63 1.43
C ARG A 54 -16.35 1.62 0.57
N ASP A 55 -15.50 2.11 -0.33
CA ASP A 55 -14.72 1.21 -1.19
C ASP A 55 -13.67 0.45 -0.37
N ILE A 56 -13.21 1.02 0.72
CA ILE A 56 -12.29 0.35 1.63
C ILE A 56 -12.95 -0.90 2.20
N LYS A 57 -14.22 -0.81 2.56
CA LYS A 57 -14.94 -1.98 3.09
C LYS A 57 -15.09 -3.05 2.03
N ILE A 58 -15.33 -2.66 0.79
CA ILE A 58 -15.46 -3.60 -0.31
C ILE A 58 -14.12 -4.29 -0.55
N LEU A 59 -13.04 -3.54 -0.57
CA LEU A 59 -11.71 -4.12 -0.77
C LEU A 59 -11.33 -5.04 0.40
N SER A 60 -11.71 -4.68 1.62
CA SER A 60 -11.46 -5.55 2.76
C SER A 60 -12.17 -6.89 2.62
N ALA A 61 -13.35 -6.89 2.03
CA ALA A 61 -14.09 -8.14 1.80
C ALA A 61 -13.38 -9.03 0.80
N TYR A 62 -12.54 -8.46 -0.06
CA TYR A 62 -11.77 -9.21 -1.03
C TYR A 62 -10.35 -9.54 -0.52
N GLY A 63 -10.11 -9.34 0.75
CA GLY A 63 -8.83 -9.75 1.33
C GLY A 63 -7.78 -8.66 1.50
N TRP A 64 -8.10 -7.44 1.10
CA TRP A 64 -7.17 -6.35 1.32
C TRP A 64 -7.07 -6.04 2.80
N ARG A 65 -5.91 -5.57 3.22
CA ARG A 65 -5.69 -5.12 4.59
C ARG A 65 -5.22 -3.69 4.56
N PHE A 66 -5.63 -2.92 5.56
CA PHE A 66 -5.33 -1.49 5.63
C PHE A 66 -4.72 -1.19 6.99
N ILE A 67 -3.60 -0.49 6.99
CA ILE A 67 -2.96 -0.09 8.24
C ILE A 67 -2.98 1.44 8.31
N TYR A 68 -3.56 1.94 9.37
CA TYR A 68 -3.68 3.37 9.59
C TYR A 68 -2.47 3.88 10.32
N ILE A 69 -1.78 4.84 9.71
CA ILE A 69 -0.64 5.49 10.32
C ILE A 69 -1.11 6.87 10.77
N PRO A 70 -1.13 7.15 12.06
CA PRO A 70 -1.73 8.40 12.57
C PRO A 70 -0.89 9.64 12.34
N ARG A 71 0.18 9.58 11.57
CA ARG A 71 0.97 10.73 11.25
C ARG A 71 0.53 11.33 9.94
N ASN A 72 0.85 12.58 9.73
CA ASN A 72 0.61 13.20 8.45
C ASN A 72 1.60 12.66 7.43
N ILE A 73 1.19 12.66 6.17
CA ILE A 73 2.09 12.31 5.09
C ILE A 73 3.26 13.27 5.09
N LYS A 74 4.42 12.80 4.74
CA LYS A 74 5.61 13.66 4.73
C LYS A 74 5.47 14.76 3.68
N PRO A 75 5.89 16.00 4.00
CA PRO A 75 5.69 17.15 3.11
C PRO A 75 6.33 16.99 1.74
N HIS A 76 7.42 16.26 1.66
CA HIS A 76 8.12 16.09 0.40
C HIS A 76 7.79 14.78 -0.30
N PHE A 77 6.72 14.12 0.13
CA PHE A 77 6.35 12.87 -0.49
C PHE A 77 5.92 13.11 -1.93
N ASN A 78 6.54 12.38 -2.83
CA ASN A 78 6.20 12.40 -4.24
C ASN A 78 6.06 10.96 -4.71
N PRO A 79 4.85 10.47 -4.89
CA PRO A 79 4.65 9.07 -5.28
C PRO A 79 5.29 8.74 -6.62
N TYR A 80 5.42 9.74 -7.49
CA TYR A 80 5.94 9.50 -8.84
C TYR A 80 7.46 9.36 -8.86
N SER A 81 8.14 9.62 -7.76
CA SER A 81 9.60 9.48 -7.70
C SER A 81 10.02 8.13 -7.16
N SER A 82 9.09 7.26 -6.83
CA SER A 82 9.42 5.97 -6.26
C SER A 82 9.53 4.90 -7.33
N TRP A 83 10.29 3.84 -7.02
CA TRP A 83 10.54 2.76 -7.96
C TRP A 83 9.73 1.51 -7.66
N THR A 84 9.27 1.35 -6.43
CA THR A 84 8.49 0.18 -6.01
C THR A 84 7.37 0.61 -5.09
N CYS A 85 6.35 -0.22 -4.97
CA CYS A 85 5.24 0.09 -4.07
C CYS A 85 5.71 0.12 -2.61
N VAL A 86 6.64 -0.74 -2.23
CA VAL A 86 7.17 -0.72 -0.87
C VAL A 86 7.99 0.55 -0.64
N GLY A 87 8.81 0.94 -1.62
CA GLY A 87 9.58 2.18 -1.53
C GLY A 87 8.68 3.39 -1.40
N MET A 88 7.63 3.45 -2.20
CA MET A 88 6.66 4.53 -2.13
C MET A 88 6.00 4.58 -0.75
N SER A 89 5.60 3.44 -0.21
CA SER A 89 4.95 3.38 1.09
C SER A 89 5.90 3.82 2.20
N LYS A 90 7.14 3.37 2.17
CA LYS A 90 8.13 3.78 3.18
C LYS A 90 8.38 5.28 3.13
N LYS A 91 8.46 5.85 1.95
CA LYS A 91 8.67 7.30 1.83
C LYS A 91 7.48 8.08 2.35
N ALA A 92 6.28 7.60 2.12
CA ALA A 92 5.08 8.29 2.57
C ALA A 92 5.04 8.42 4.09
N ILE A 93 5.50 7.43 4.81
CA ILE A 93 5.47 7.43 6.27
C ILE A 93 6.82 7.78 6.90
N GLY A 94 7.81 8.09 6.08
CA GLY A 94 9.12 8.48 6.58
C GLY A 94 9.90 7.35 7.22
N MET A 95 9.70 6.12 6.75
CA MET A 95 10.38 4.97 7.31
C MET A 95 11.71 4.70 6.61
N HIS A 96 12.76 4.55 7.39
CA HIS A 96 14.04 4.14 6.87
C HIS A 96 14.26 2.70 7.25
N ALA A 97 14.02 1.80 6.34
CA ALA A 97 14.16 0.37 6.58
C ALA A 97 14.67 -0.29 5.31
N PRO A 98 15.98 -0.21 5.06
CA PRO A 98 16.55 -0.70 3.81
C PRO A 98 16.41 -2.20 3.60
N PHE A 99 16.15 -2.96 4.66
CA PHE A 99 16.00 -4.40 4.53
C PHE A 99 14.56 -4.84 4.26
N ILE A 100 13.62 -3.91 4.18
CA ILE A 100 12.24 -4.25 3.90
C ILE A 100 12.00 -4.03 2.41
N TRP A 101 11.80 -5.12 1.69
CA TRP A 101 11.70 -5.09 0.23
C TRP A 101 10.36 -5.57 -0.30
N SER A 102 9.60 -6.31 0.47
CA SER A 102 8.36 -6.88 -0.03
C SER A 102 7.16 -6.34 0.73
N PRO A 103 5.97 -6.39 0.13
CA PRO A 103 4.76 -5.99 0.84
C PRO A 103 4.53 -6.78 2.11
N ASP A 104 4.81 -8.10 2.10
CA ASP A 104 4.66 -8.90 3.31
C ASP A 104 5.58 -8.45 4.43
N ALA A 105 6.84 -8.15 4.11
CA ALA A 105 7.79 -7.69 5.11
C ALA A 105 7.37 -6.35 5.68
N LEU A 106 6.86 -5.45 4.82
CA LEU A 106 6.38 -4.15 5.27
C LEU A 106 5.15 -4.31 6.17
N TYR A 107 4.21 -5.16 5.77
CA TYR A 107 3.01 -5.39 6.55
C TYR A 107 3.38 -5.91 7.94
N LYS A 108 4.27 -6.89 7.99
CA LYS A 108 4.71 -7.48 9.24
C LYS A 108 5.35 -6.43 10.15
N LYS A 109 6.17 -5.58 9.57
CA LYS A 109 6.84 -4.53 10.34
C LYS A 109 5.84 -3.52 10.89
N LEU A 110 4.85 -3.15 10.10
CA LEU A 110 3.85 -2.17 10.53
C LEU A 110 2.90 -2.74 11.59
N CYS A 111 2.70 -4.05 11.59
CA CYS A 111 1.85 -4.69 12.57
C CYS A 111 2.56 -4.97 13.90
N ASP A 112 3.87 -4.87 13.93
CA ASP A 112 4.61 -5.05 15.19
C ASP A 112 4.52 -3.77 16.10
#